data_a173525f2d3f10de66c0e8a93a53c73e
#
_entry.id   a173525f2d3f10de66c0e8a93a53c73e
#
_cell.length_a   1.000
_cell.length_b   1.000
_cell.length_c   1.000
_cell.angle_alpha   90.00
_cell.angle_beta   90.00
_cell.angle_gamma   90.00
#
_symmetry.space_group_name_H-M   'P 1'
#
loop_
_entity.id
_entity.type
_entity.pdbx_description
1 polymer ?
#
loop_
_entity_poly.entity_id
_entity_poly.type
_entity_poly.pdbx_seq_one_letter_code
_entity_poly.pdbx_strand_id
1 'polypeptide(L)'
;AGRPEAAYYIERMMDIIADELGLDPAEVRRRNFIPPHAFPYRTATGELYDSGEYDKALTKALELAGYDSLREEQRRLRDQNSNILIGIGISCYVEMCGFGPYDSAIVRVDPSGNVTVFTGISPHGQGQETTFAQIVADTLGVDYEKIIVRHGETRETPQGMGTMGSRG
;
A
#
# COMPACT_ATOMS: atom_id res chain seq x y z
N ALA A 1 -1.29 -8.59 -9.04
CA ALA A 1 -2.09 -8.90 -10.21
C ALA A 1 -3.59 -8.79 -9.86
N GLY A 2 -4.33 -7.97 -10.61
CA GLY A 2 -5.78 -7.79 -10.43
C GLY A 2 -6.21 -6.87 -9.28
N ARG A 3 -5.31 -6.41 -8.42
CA ARG A 3 -5.65 -5.54 -7.29
C ARG A 3 -6.09 -4.13 -7.72
N PRO A 4 -5.39 -3.46 -8.65
CA PRO A 4 -5.86 -2.17 -9.15
C PRO A 4 -7.24 -2.26 -9.80
N GLU A 5 -7.49 -3.30 -10.59
CA GLU A 5 -8.76 -3.55 -11.24
C GLU A 5 -9.88 -3.80 -10.23
N ALA A 6 -9.62 -4.62 -9.20
CA ALA A 6 -10.59 -4.89 -8.14
C ALA A 6 -10.93 -3.62 -7.35
N ALA A 7 -9.92 -2.82 -6.98
CA ALA A 7 -10.12 -1.54 -6.31
C ALA A 7 -10.94 -0.59 -7.21
N TYR A 8 -10.62 -0.50 -8.50
CA TYR A 8 -11.36 0.34 -9.44
C TYR A 8 -12.84 -0.03 -9.50
N TYR A 9 -13.17 -1.31 -9.64
CA TYR A 9 -14.57 -1.73 -9.74
C TYR A 9 -15.36 -1.40 -8.47
N ILE A 10 -14.83 -1.73 -7.31
CA ILE A 10 -15.50 -1.49 -6.03
C ILE A 10 -15.64 0.02 -5.76
N GLU A 11 -14.57 0.75 -5.89
CA GLU A 11 -14.54 2.16 -5.56
C GLU A 11 -15.31 3.02 -6.56
N ARG A 12 -15.34 2.63 -7.84
CA ARG A 12 -16.21 3.28 -8.82
C ARG A 12 -17.69 2.99 -8.55
N MET A 13 -18.03 1.82 -8.06
CA MET A 13 -19.39 1.52 -7.62
C MET A 13 -19.80 2.39 -6.42
N MET A 14 -18.87 2.65 -5.48
CA MET A 14 -19.13 3.57 -4.37
C MET A 14 -19.43 5.00 -4.83
N ASP A 15 -18.75 5.47 -5.90
CA ASP A 15 -19.05 6.78 -6.49
C ASP A 15 -20.43 6.82 -7.12
N ILE A 16 -20.80 5.78 -7.87
CA ILE A 16 -22.14 5.66 -8.48
C ILE A 16 -23.24 5.65 -7.41
N ILE A 17 -23.04 4.88 -6.34
CA ILE A 17 -23.97 4.85 -5.21
C ILE A 17 -24.08 6.24 -4.56
N ALA A 18 -22.98 6.96 -4.40
CA ALA A 18 -22.97 8.30 -3.87
C ALA A 18 -23.82 9.26 -4.74
N ASP A 19 -23.62 9.22 -6.04
CA ASP A 19 -24.36 10.02 -7.01
C ASP A 19 -25.87 9.70 -6.99
N GLU A 20 -26.24 8.43 -7.02
CA GLU A 20 -27.65 7.96 -6.99
C GLU A 20 -28.38 8.35 -5.68
N LEU A 21 -27.67 8.34 -4.56
CA LEU A 21 -28.22 8.70 -3.26
C LEU A 21 -28.10 10.19 -2.93
N GLY A 22 -27.45 10.98 -3.76
CA GLY A 22 -27.16 12.39 -3.49
C GLY A 22 -26.26 12.60 -2.26
N LEU A 23 -25.36 11.65 -1.99
CA LEU A 23 -24.45 11.68 -0.85
C LEU A 23 -23.03 12.11 -1.30
N ASP A 24 -22.25 12.58 -0.35
CA ASP A 24 -20.82 12.80 -0.59
C ASP A 24 -20.08 11.47 -0.73
N PRO A 25 -19.18 11.29 -1.72
CA PRO A 25 -18.43 10.06 -1.90
C PRO A 25 -17.59 9.62 -0.71
N ALA A 26 -17.04 10.57 0.06
CA ALA A 26 -16.33 10.25 1.30
C ALA A 26 -17.27 9.73 2.38
N GLU A 27 -18.46 10.30 2.49
CA GLU A 27 -19.47 9.88 3.47
C GLU A 27 -19.99 8.47 3.20
N VAL A 28 -20.20 8.10 1.93
CA VAL A 28 -20.59 6.71 1.59
C VAL A 28 -19.52 5.72 2.06
N ARG A 29 -18.24 6.03 1.88
CA ARG A 29 -17.14 5.19 2.34
C ARG A 29 -17.09 5.09 3.85
N ARG A 30 -17.24 6.20 4.58
CA ARG A 30 -17.30 6.24 6.05
C ARG A 30 -18.36 5.30 6.61
N ARG A 31 -19.56 5.32 6.04
CA ARG A 31 -20.69 4.45 6.47
C ARG A 31 -20.40 2.97 6.27
N ASN A 32 -19.45 2.62 5.39
CA ASN A 32 -19.10 1.24 5.08
C ASN A 32 -17.80 0.78 5.75
N PHE A 33 -17.12 1.65 6.49
CA PHE A 33 -15.89 1.26 7.19
C PHE A 33 -16.18 0.36 8.38
N ILE A 34 -15.29 -0.57 8.60
CA ILE A 34 -15.26 -1.39 9.81
C ILE A 34 -14.82 -0.49 10.97
N PRO A 35 -15.64 -0.34 12.03
CA PRO A 35 -15.27 0.52 13.14
C PRO A 35 -14.14 -0.12 13.98
N PRO A 36 -13.28 0.70 14.64
CA PRO A 36 -12.10 0.18 15.36
C PRO A 36 -12.41 -0.87 16.42
N HIS A 37 -13.57 -0.80 17.06
CA HIS A 37 -13.97 -1.74 18.11
C HIS A 37 -14.43 -3.12 17.57
N ALA A 38 -14.62 -3.26 16.25
CA ALA A 38 -15.03 -4.51 15.62
C ALA A 38 -13.85 -5.43 15.25
N PHE A 39 -12.62 -4.95 15.39
CA PHE A 39 -11.43 -5.75 15.12
C PHE A 39 -11.11 -6.73 16.28
N PRO A 40 -10.55 -7.91 15.98
CA PRO A 40 -10.29 -8.46 14.65
C PRO A 40 -11.58 -8.79 13.89
N TYR A 41 -11.65 -8.42 12.62
CA TYR A 41 -12.86 -8.56 11.80
C TYR A 41 -12.65 -9.58 10.68
N ARG A 42 -13.57 -10.54 10.58
CA ARG A 42 -13.56 -11.50 9.47
C ARG A 42 -14.48 -11.02 8.35
N THR A 43 -13.88 -10.80 7.17
CA THR A 43 -14.63 -10.35 5.99
C THR A 43 -15.55 -11.45 5.44
N ALA A 44 -16.51 -11.07 4.59
CA ALA A 44 -17.38 -12.02 3.89
C ALA A 44 -16.59 -12.97 2.96
N THR A 45 -15.41 -12.60 2.52
CA THR A 45 -14.49 -13.41 1.71
C THR A 45 -13.59 -14.32 2.54
N GLY A 46 -13.66 -14.25 3.87
CA GLY A 46 -12.95 -15.12 4.80
C GLY A 46 -11.63 -14.55 5.33
N GLU A 47 -11.19 -13.39 4.84
CA GLU A 47 -9.97 -12.73 5.31
C GLU A 47 -10.13 -12.20 6.74
N LEU A 48 -9.07 -12.26 7.52
CA LEU A 48 -9.05 -11.72 8.88
C LEU A 48 -8.27 -10.40 8.89
N TYR A 49 -8.97 -9.31 9.17
CA TYR A 49 -8.36 -8.00 9.43
C TYR A 49 -8.08 -7.87 10.92
N ASP A 50 -6.84 -7.63 11.28
CA ASP A 50 -6.38 -7.62 12.68
C ASP A 50 -6.70 -6.32 13.41
N SER A 51 -6.57 -5.19 12.72
CA SER A 51 -6.72 -3.85 13.28
C SER A 51 -7.03 -2.81 12.20
N GLY A 52 -7.49 -1.64 12.59
CA GLY A 52 -7.67 -0.52 11.68
C GLY A 52 -8.37 0.69 12.29
N GLU A 53 -8.03 1.87 11.77
CA GLU A 53 -8.70 3.14 12.01
C GLU A 53 -8.99 3.82 10.66
N TYR A 54 -9.85 3.22 9.86
CA TYR A 54 -10.04 3.59 8.44
C TYR A 54 -10.57 4.99 8.27
N ASP A 55 -11.49 5.43 9.13
CA ASP A 55 -12.01 6.81 9.11
C ASP A 55 -10.92 7.84 9.40
N LYS A 56 -10.01 7.54 10.30
CA LYS A 56 -8.88 8.42 10.61
C LYS A 56 -7.93 8.59 9.42
N ALA A 57 -7.67 7.50 8.69
CA ALA A 57 -6.86 7.54 7.49
C ALA A 57 -7.53 8.37 6.37
N LEU A 58 -8.83 8.14 6.12
CA LEU A 58 -9.58 8.92 5.15
C LEU A 58 -9.64 10.40 5.54
N THR A 59 -9.96 10.71 6.78
CA THR A 59 -9.99 12.09 7.30
C THR A 59 -8.66 12.80 7.04
N LYS A 60 -7.55 12.14 7.36
CA LYS A 60 -6.22 12.73 7.12
C LYS A 60 -5.92 12.96 5.65
N ALA A 61 -6.32 12.05 4.78
CA ALA A 61 -6.15 12.20 3.33
C ALA A 61 -6.99 13.37 2.80
N LEU A 62 -8.25 13.51 3.23
CA LEU A 62 -9.14 14.59 2.84
C LEU A 62 -8.63 15.96 3.31
N GLU A 63 -8.12 16.06 4.54
CA GLU A 63 -7.48 17.27 5.08
C GLU A 63 -6.28 17.69 4.24
N LEU A 64 -5.36 16.75 3.96
CA LEU A 64 -4.15 17.02 3.17
C LEU A 64 -4.46 17.44 1.74
N ALA A 65 -5.52 16.89 1.15
CA ALA A 65 -5.97 17.24 -0.19
C ALA A 65 -6.73 18.58 -0.23
N GLY A 66 -7.16 19.13 0.90
CA GLY A 66 -8.07 20.28 0.94
C GLY A 66 -9.43 19.96 0.34
N TYR A 67 -9.96 18.78 0.64
CA TYR A 67 -11.15 18.22 -0.02
C TYR A 67 -12.35 19.16 -0.04
N ASP A 68 -12.68 19.80 1.07
CA ASP A 68 -13.84 20.70 1.17
C ASP A 68 -13.71 21.89 0.20
N SER A 69 -12.52 22.49 0.15
CA SER A 69 -12.23 23.59 -0.79
C SER A 69 -12.32 23.14 -2.25
N LEU A 70 -11.82 21.93 -2.56
CA LEU A 70 -11.94 21.34 -3.89
C LEU A 70 -13.40 21.10 -4.27
N ARG A 71 -14.23 20.64 -3.35
CA ARG A 71 -15.69 20.43 -3.57
C ARG A 71 -16.42 21.76 -3.79
N GLU A 72 -16.05 22.80 -3.08
CA GLU A 72 -16.60 24.16 -3.29
C GLU A 72 -16.21 24.70 -4.67
N GLU A 73 -14.94 24.58 -5.04
CA GLU A 73 -14.44 25.02 -6.34
C GLU A 73 -15.11 24.23 -7.48
N GLN A 74 -15.28 22.92 -7.32
CA GLN A 74 -15.99 22.08 -8.28
C GLN A 74 -17.42 22.56 -8.52
N ARG A 75 -18.17 22.89 -7.44
CA ARG A 75 -19.52 23.45 -7.55
C ARG A 75 -19.50 24.79 -8.24
N ARG A 76 -18.62 25.69 -7.81
CA ARG A 76 -18.49 27.04 -8.38
C ARG A 76 -18.25 27.00 -9.89
N LEU A 77 -17.34 26.14 -10.36
CA LEU A 77 -17.02 26.01 -11.79
C LEU A 77 -18.21 25.47 -12.59
N ARG A 78 -18.99 24.55 -12.05
CA ARG A 78 -20.21 24.04 -12.67
C ARG A 78 -21.30 25.11 -12.78
N ASP A 79 -21.54 25.84 -11.70
CA ASP A 79 -22.56 26.90 -11.64
C ASP A 79 -22.25 28.05 -12.59
N GLN A 80 -20.99 28.34 -12.83
CA GLN A 80 -20.50 29.35 -13.77
C GLN A 80 -20.44 28.87 -15.22
N ASN A 81 -20.84 27.63 -15.53
CA ASN A 81 -20.65 27.00 -16.85
C ASN A 81 -19.22 27.16 -17.37
N SER A 82 -18.24 26.98 -16.50
CA SER A 82 -16.81 27.09 -16.83
C SER A 82 -16.40 26.08 -17.90
N ASN A 83 -15.48 26.48 -18.77
CA ASN A 83 -14.83 25.55 -19.71
C ASN A 83 -13.84 24.59 -19.03
N ILE A 84 -13.56 24.82 -17.73
CA ILE A 84 -12.67 23.97 -16.91
C ILE A 84 -13.54 23.28 -15.87
N LEU A 85 -13.39 21.97 -15.77
CA LEU A 85 -14.04 21.14 -14.76
C LEU A 85 -12.97 20.45 -13.90
N ILE A 86 -13.27 20.28 -12.62
CA ILE A 86 -12.41 19.55 -11.68
C ILE A 86 -13.03 18.18 -11.43
N GLY A 87 -12.24 17.12 -11.64
CA GLY A 87 -12.56 15.76 -11.21
C GLY A 87 -11.92 15.47 -9.85
N ILE A 88 -12.69 14.89 -8.94
CA ILE A 88 -12.20 14.44 -7.62
C ILE A 88 -12.52 12.96 -7.51
N GLY A 89 -11.49 12.15 -7.26
CA GLY A 89 -11.63 10.72 -7.03
C GLY A 89 -11.10 10.31 -5.66
N ILE A 90 -11.79 9.39 -5.02
CA ILE A 90 -11.38 8.76 -3.76
C ILE A 90 -11.31 7.27 -3.99
N SER A 91 -10.27 6.62 -3.49
CA SER A 91 -10.16 5.16 -3.47
C SER A 91 -9.66 4.70 -2.11
N CYS A 92 -10.43 3.83 -1.48
CA CYS A 92 -10.10 3.24 -0.17
C CYS A 92 -10.01 1.73 -0.33
N TYR A 93 -8.85 1.15 0.01
CA TYR A 93 -8.65 -0.29 -0.08
C TYR A 93 -7.73 -0.79 1.03
N VAL A 94 -7.81 -2.08 1.31
CA VAL A 94 -6.90 -2.79 2.20
C VAL A 94 -6.10 -3.78 1.37
N GLU A 95 -4.77 -3.73 1.49
CA GLU A 95 -3.88 -4.66 0.82
C GLU A 95 -3.47 -5.79 1.77
N MET A 96 -3.56 -7.01 1.29
CA MET A 96 -3.04 -8.17 1.99
C MET A 96 -1.53 -8.31 1.73
N CYS A 97 -0.75 -8.41 2.80
CA CYS A 97 0.70 -8.58 2.75
C CYS A 97 1.11 -10.02 3.05
N GLY A 98 2.32 -10.42 2.61
CA GLY A 98 2.90 -11.70 2.96
C GLY A 98 2.28 -12.91 2.27
N PHE A 99 1.70 -12.73 1.09
CA PHE A 99 1.09 -13.82 0.35
C PHE A 99 2.13 -14.80 -0.21
N GLY A 100 2.01 -16.07 0.16
CA GLY A 100 2.85 -17.16 -0.34
C GLY A 100 3.63 -17.90 0.76
N PRO A 101 4.26 -19.03 0.42
CA PRO A 101 4.78 -19.95 1.43
C PRO A 101 6.09 -19.48 2.08
N TYR A 102 7.06 -18.95 1.31
CA TYR A 102 8.35 -18.49 1.82
C TYR A 102 9.14 -17.67 0.80
N ASP A 103 10.12 -16.97 1.28
CA ASP A 103 11.28 -16.48 0.55
C ASP A 103 12.55 -16.76 1.34
N SER A 104 13.70 -16.77 0.67
CA SER A 104 14.96 -17.12 1.27
C SER A 104 15.97 -15.99 1.14
N ALA A 105 16.81 -15.87 2.17
CA ALA A 105 17.96 -14.99 2.14
C ALA A 105 19.17 -15.69 2.76
N ILE A 106 20.36 -15.33 2.30
CA ILE A 106 21.65 -15.75 2.87
C ILE A 106 22.40 -14.48 3.26
N VAL A 107 22.80 -14.39 4.51
CA VAL A 107 23.64 -13.29 5.00
C VAL A 107 25.05 -13.84 5.22
N ARG A 108 26.02 -13.28 4.52
CA ARG A 108 27.43 -13.65 4.64
C ARG A 108 28.22 -12.50 5.23
N VAL A 109 28.88 -12.75 6.35
CA VAL A 109 29.79 -11.82 6.98
C VAL A 109 31.21 -12.19 6.61
N ASP A 110 31.96 -11.23 6.07
CA ASP A 110 33.36 -11.39 5.70
C ASP A 110 34.25 -11.01 6.91
N PRO A 111 35.46 -11.61 7.05
CA PRO A 111 36.39 -11.23 8.11
C PRO A 111 36.80 -9.76 8.12
N SER A 112 36.69 -9.05 7.00
CA SER A 112 36.90 -7.60 6.91
C SER A 112 35.75 -6.78 7.54
N GLY A 113 34.65 -7.42 7.93
CA GLY A 113 33.44 -6.77 8.44
C GLY A 113 32.46 -6.31 7.38
N ASN A 114 32.69 -6.63 6.12
CA ASN A 114 31.69 -6.42 5.06
C ASN A 114 30.62 -7.51 5.13
N VAL A 115 29.40 -7.16 4.77
CA VAL A 115 28.26 -8.07 4.77
C VAL A 115 27.62 -8.12 3.39
N THR A 116 27.38 -9.32 2.90
CA THR A 116 26.63 -9.51 1.65
C THR A 116 25.35 -10.26 1.94
N VAL A 117 24.23 -9.69 1.51
CA VAL A 117 22.90 -10.29 1.60
C VAL A 117 22.50 -10.80 0.23
N PHE A 118 22.27 -12.08 0.09
CA PHE A 118 21.73 -12.70 -1.12
C PHE A 118 20.26 -13.00 -0.89
N THR A 119 19.38 -12.51 -1.75
CA THR A 119 17.93 -12.69 -1.60
C THR A 119 17.31 -13.26 -2.87
N GLY A 120 16.32 -14.13 -2.72
CA GLY A 120 15.49 -14.64 -3.80
C GLY A 120 14.46 -13.62 -4.34
N ILE A 121 14.38 -12.44 -3.71
CA ILE A 121 13.50 -11.34 -4.10
C ILE A 121 14.27 -10.38 -5.01
N SER A 122 13.66 -10.02 -6.15
CA SER A 122 14.24 -9.02 -7.06
C SER A 122 13.35 -7.78 -7.10
N PRO A 123 13.85 -6.60 -6.72
CA PRO A 123 13.06 -5.37 -6.72
C PRO A 123 12.66 -4.93 -8.14
N HIS A 124 11.54 -4.23 -8.20
CA HIS A 124 11.05 -3.54 -9.40
C HIS A 124 11.03 -2.00 -9.21
N GLY A 125 11.88 -1.49 -8.30
CA GLY A 125 11.93 -0.09 -7.93
C GLY A 125 11.43 0.22 -6.52
N GLN A 126 11.07 -0.80 -5.71
CA GLN A 126 10.50 -0.61 -4.36
C GLN A 126 11.56 -0.24 -3.30
N GLY A 127 12.85 -0.23 -3.63
CA GLY A 127 13.90 0.12 -2.68
C GLY A 127 14.28 -1.01 -1.71
N GLN A 128 14.05 -2.25 -2.06
CA GLN A 128 14.33 -3.40 -1.20
C GLN A 128 15.83 -3.54 -0.86
N GLU A 129 16.72 -3.16 -1.77
CA GLU A 129 18.16 -3.13 -1.49
C GLU A 129 18.48 -2.23 -0.29
N THR A 130 17.91 -1.01 -0.29
CA THR A 130 18.04 -0.06 0.82
C THR A 130 17.43 -0.62 2.10
N THR A 131 16.19 -1.10 2.03
CA THR A 131 15.46 -1.61 3.20
C THR A 131 16.14 -2.82 3.81
N PHE A 132 16.57 -3.79 3.01
CA PHE A 132 17.26 -4.97 3.50
C PHE A 132 18.63 -4.63 4.10
N ALA A 133 19.37 -3.69 3.50
CA ALA A 133 20.61 -3.21 4.08
C ALA A 133 20.38 -2.54 5.43
N GLN A 134 19.34 -1.73 5.59
CA GLN A 134 18.97 -1.12 6.87
C GLN A 134 18.64 -2.17 7.94
N ILE A 135 17.79 -3.15 7.62
CA ILE A 135 17.42 -4.21 8.55
C ILE A 135 18.65 -4.99 9.03
N VAL A 136 19.55 -5.33 8.10
CA VAL A 136 20.77 -6.07 8.42
C VAL A 136 21.75 -5.22 9.22
N ALA A 137 21.90 -3.93 8.91
CA ALA A 137 22.71 -2.99 9.66
C ALA A 137 22.26 -2.91 11.12
N ASP A 138 20.97 -2.69 11.33
CA ASP A 138 20.39 -2.60 12.67
C ASP A 138 20.51 -3.91 13.46
N THR A 139 20.30 -5.05 12.78
CA THR A 139 20.32 -6.37 13.42
C THR A 139 21.73 -6.81 13.83
N LEU A 140 22.72 -6.55 12.97
CA LEU A 140 24.10 -6.99 13.20
C LEU A 140 24.97 -5.93 13.89
N GLY A 141 24.50 -4.68 13.99
CA GLY A 141 25.28 -3.57 14.53
C GLY A 141 26.48 -3.19 13.64
N VAL A 142 26.33 -3.29 12.34
CA VAL A 142 27.37 -2.92 11.35
C VAL A 142 26.97 -1.66 10.59
N ASP A 143 27.98 -0.95 10.08
CA ASP A 143 27.72 0.23 9.26
C ASP A 143 26.94 -0.12 7.99
N TYR A 144 25.91 0.63 7.70
CA TYR A 144 25.08 0.48 6.50
C TYR A 144 25.92 0.41 5.21
N GLU A 145 26.96 1.23 5.10
CA GLU A 145 27.83 1.31 3.95
C GLU A 145 28.67 0.04 3.69
N LYS A 146 28.73 -0.87 4.67
CA LYS A 146 29.42 -2.15 4.52
C LYS A 146 28.51 -3.27 4.05
N ILE A 147 27.24 -2.98 3.75
CA ILE A 147 26.25 -3.98 3.37
C ILE A 147 25.97 -3.89 1.87
N ILE A 148 26.10 -5.01 1.20
CA ILE A 148 25.76 -5.17 -0.22
C ILE A 148 24.60 -6.16 -0.32
N VAL A 149 23.51 -5.74 -0.96
CA VAL A 149 22.38 -6.62 -1.27
C VAL A 149 22.49 -7.11 -2.72
N ARG A 150 22.43 -8.43 -2.90
CA ARG A 150 22.49 -9.08 -4.21
C ARG A 150 21.23 -9.87 -4.49
N HIS A 151 20.70 -9.68 -5.71
CA HIS A 151 19.49 -10.34 -6.18
C HIS A 151 19.55 -10.58 -7.70
N GLY A 152 18.60 -11.35 -8.24
CA GLY A 152 18.42 -11.51 -9.69
C GLY A 152 19.45 -12.41 -10.39
N GLU A 153 20.43 -12.97 -9.67
CA GLU A 153 21.45 -13.87 -10.21
C GLU A 153 21.23 -15.29 -9.66
N THR A 154 20.73 -16.19 -10.48
CA THR A 154 20.35 -17.55 -10.07
C THR A 154 21.51 -18.45 -9.63
N ARG A 155 22.75 -18.07 -9.89
CA ARG A 155 23.93 -18.82 -9.43
C ARG A 155 24.33 -18.47 -8.00
N GLU A 156 24.01 -17.25 -7.56
CA GLU A 156 24.46 -16.72 -6.27
C GLU A 156 23.31 -16.62 -5.25
N THR A 157 22.10 -16.31 -5.74
CA THR A 157 20.96 -16.07 -4.86
C THR A 157 20.20 -17.35 -4.54
N PRO A 158 19.66 -17.46 -3.32
CA PRO A 158 18.85 -18.61 -2.96
C PRO A 158 17.52 -18.61 -3.72
N GLN A 159 16.88 -19.76 -3.76
CA GLN A 159 15.55 -19.89 -4.35
C GLN A 159 14.54 -19.03 -3.55
N GLY A 160 13.70 -18.33 -4.29
CA GLY A 160 12.56 -17.58 -3.76
C GLY A 160 11.39 -17.65 -4.72
N MET A 161 10.25 -17.17 -4.27
CA MET A 161 9.02 -17.10 -5.10
C MET A 161 8.97 -15.82 -5.95
N GLY A 162 9.94 -14.95 -5.79
CA GLY A 162 10.01 -13.65 -6.46
C GLY A 162 9.21 -12.55 -5.78
N THR A 163 9.28 -11.37 -6.35
CA THR A 163 8.65 -10.16 -5.80
C THR A 163 7.19 -10.07 -6.20
N MET A 164 6.31 -10.60 -5.38
CA MET A 164 4.86 -10.57 -5.58
C MET A 164 4.13 -10.68 -4.25
N GLY A 165 2.86 -10.28 -4.19
CA GLY A 165 2.00 -10.49 -3.02
C GLY A 165 2.45 -9.73 -1.76
N SER A 166 3.13 -8.60 -1.91
CA SER A 166 3.61 -7.73 -0.81
C SER A 166 4.35 -8.50 0.29
N ARG A 167 5.30 -9.33 -0.11
CA ARG A 167 6.01 -10.29 0.76
C ARG A 167 7.52 -10.03 0.89
N GLY A 168 8.04 -9.09 0.15
CA GLY A 168 9.43 -8.67 0.20
C GLY A 168 9.69 -7.50 1.12
#